data_649af6782dacffb24bbbe9388fe24cae
#
_entry.id   649af6782dacffb24bbbe9388fe24cae
#
_cell.length_a   1.000
_cell.length_b   1.000
_cell.length_c   1.000
_cell.angle_alpha   90.00
_cell.angle_beta   90.00
_cell.angle_gamma   90.00
#
_symmetry.space_group_name_H-M   'P 1'
#
loop_
_entity.id
_entity.type
_entity.pdbx_description
1 polymer ?
#
loop_
_entity_poly.entity_id
_entity_poly.type
_entity_poly.pdbx_seq_one_letter_code
_entity_poly.pdbx_strand_id
1 'polypeptide(L)'
;MIKHLIVEAESDKSFIQAFLRHEKLNLQLNIDVATPQDFEPTAYTTKQAVFQQLPRLVKLLETGQVSHIGILVDMDFTDKTDIKTQNLRQISERLNPLGFHQRQQQNNNSGFYFENSDYDNPIGVWLMPNNQDEGYLETWVKMAMSSDQQSHFTQIENFIQSLGTSHFKNPVTAMDKARIFTWLSTQTKPTQDLSKSLELIAANNPVYQNFKHWLVTTFQ
;
A
#
# COMPACT_ATOMS: atom_id res chain seq x y z
N MET A 1 14.94 18.93 -1.94
CA MET A 1 15.12 17.72 -1.10
C MET A 1 14.24 16.62 -1.65
N ILE A 2 14.69 15.37 -1.56
CA ILE A 2 13.99 14.20 -2.11
C ILE A 2 12.85 13.80 -1.15
N LYS A 3 11.67 13.53 -1.69
CA LYS A 3 10.55 12.91 -0.99
C LYS A 3 10.58 11.42 -1.29
N HIS A 4 10.62 10.58 -0.27
CA HIS A 4 10.89 9.16 -0.41
C HIS A 4 9.71 8.29 0.03
N LEU A 5 9.21 7.47 -0.87
CA LEU A 5 8.19 6.45 -0.59
C LEU A 5 8.81 5.07 -0.75
N ILE A 6 8.71 4.23 0.28
CA ILE A 6 9.13 2.84 0.21
C ILE A 6 7.92 1.92 0.12
N VAL A 7 7.98 0.93 -0.78
CA VAL A 7 6.92 -0.02 -1.07
C VAL A 7 7.43 -1.46 -1.09
N GLU A 8 6.53 -2.45 -1.07
CA GLU A 8 6.91 -3.88 -1.04
C GLU A 8 7.29 -4.44 -2.41
N ALA A 9 6.65 -3.96 -3.50
CA ALA A 9 6.80 -4.57 -4.83
C ALA A 9 6.83 -3.55 -5.98
N GLU A 10 7.36 -3.98 -7.13
CA GLU A 10 7.37 -3.17 -8.35
C GLU A 10 5.94 -2.89 -8.88
N SER A 11 4.97 -3.76 -8.59
CA SER A 11 3.55 -3.51 -8.87
C SER A 11 3.03 -2.30 -8.11
N ASP A 12 3.37 -2.17 -6.83
CA ASP A 12 2.96 -1.04 -5.99
C ASP A 12 3.57 0.26 -6.51
N LYS A 13 4.89 0.24 -6.80
CA LYS A 13 5.60 1.37 -7.39
C LYS A 13 4.95 1.82 -8.70
N SER A 14 4.68 0.88 -9.61
CA SER A 14 4.05 1.16 -10.91
C SER A 14 2.66 1.75 -10.73
N PHE A 15 1.87 1.19 -9.80
CA PHE A 15 0.53 1.67 -9.48
C PHE A 15 0.56 3.09 -8.90
N ILE A 16 1.44 3.37 -7.92
CA ILE A 16 1.57 4.71 -7.33
C ILE A 16 1.98 5.75 -8.38
N GLN A 17 2.93 5.42 -9.23
CA GLN A 17 3.33 6.31 -10.33
C GLN A 17 2.17 6.62 -11.27
N ALA A 18 1.35 5.62 -11.59
CA ALA A 18 0.15 5.81 -12.40
C ALA A 18 -0.92 6.64 -11.66
N PHE A 19 -1.12 6.38 -10.36
CA PHE A 19 -2.04 7.14 -9.51
C PHE A 19 -1.67 8.63 -9.46
N LEU A 20 -0.40 8.95 -9.25
CA LEU A 20 0.09 10.33 -9.25
C LEU A 20 -0.15 11.03 -10.58
N ARG A 21 0.07 10.34 -11.71
CA ARG A 21 -0.23 10.87 -13.05
C ARG A 21 -1.73 11.05 -13.26
N HIS A 22 -2.54 10.08 -12.89
CA HIS A 22 -4.01 10.12 -13.01
C HIS A 22 -4.61 11.30 -12.25
N GLU A 23 -4.15 11.51 -11.01
CA GLU A 23 -4.58 12.60 -10.14
C GLU A 23 -3.87 13.93 -10.40
N LYS A 24 -2.92 13.97 -11.34
CA LYS A 24 -2.09 15.16 -11.63
C LYS A 24 -1.36 15.70 -10.39
N LEU A 25 -0.99 14.79 -9.47
CA LEU A 25 -0.24 15.14 -8.25
C LEU A 25 1.26 15.25 -8.58
N ASN A 26 1.80 16.46 -8.54
CA ASN A 26 3.23 16.69 -8.77
C ASN A 26 4.02 16.62 -7.43
N LEU A 27 4.05 15.45 -6.81
CA LEU A 27 4.72 15.25 -5.52
C LEU A 27 6.23 15.01 -5.64
N GLN A 28 6.74 14.72 -6.84
CA GLN A 28 8.15 14.42 -7.13
C GLN A 28 8.73 13.34 -6.20
N LEU A 29 8.02 12.21 -6.08
CA LEU A 29 8.42 11.11 -5.20
C LEU A 29 9.53 10.27 -5.83
N ASN A 30 10.56 9.97 -5.06
CA ASN A 30 11.38 8.79 -5.27
C ASN A 30 10.67 7.57 -4.65
N ILE A 31 10.32 6.58 -5.47
CA ILE A 31 9.61 5.38 -5.01
C ILE A 31 10.56 4.19 -5.14
N ASP A 32 10.97 3.64 -4.00
CA ASP A 32 11.89 2.52 -3.92
C ASP A 32 11.17 1.25 -3.46
N VAL A 33 11.60 0.14 -4.02
CA VAL A 33 11.19 -1.21 -3.61
C VAL A 33 12.28 -1.80 -2.74
N ALA A 34 11.93 -2.24 -1.54
CA ALA A 34 12.87 -2.94 -0.67
C ALA A 34 12.99 -4.41 -1.07
N THR A 35 14.21 -4.90 -1.19
CA THR A 35 14.49 -6.30 -1.52
C THR A 35 15.07 -7.04 -0.32
N PRO A 36 14.64 -8.29 -0.03
CA PRO A 36 15.17 -9.07 1.08
C PRO A 36 16.68 -9.29 0.99
N GLN A 37 17.24 -9.41 -0.22
CA GLN A 37 18.66 -9.62 -0.47
C GLN A 37 19.54 -8.51 0.10
N ASP A 38 19.02 -7.29 0.21
CA ASP A 38 19.75 -6.16 0.78
C ASP A 38 19.93 -6.28 2.30
N PHE A 39 19.21 -7.20 2.95
CA PHE A 39 19.11 -7.33 4.41
C PHE A 39 19.30 -8.76 4.93
N GLU A 40 19.84 -9.67 4.13
CA GLU A 40 20.14 -11.03 4.60
C GLU A 40 21.20 -11.04 5.73
N PRO A 41 21.02 -11.86 6.76
CA PRO A 41 19.95 -12.86 6.98
C PRO A 41 18.73 -12.31 7.78
N THR A 42 18.55 -11.01 7.90
CA THR A 42 17.54 -10.41 8.80
C THR A 42 16.20 -10.14 8.16
N ALA A 43 16.10 -10.22 6.83
CA ALA A 43 14.84 -10.08 6.09
C ALA A 43 14.65 -11.28 5.13
N TYR A 44 13.48 -11.92 5.23
CA TYR A 44 13.09 -13.06 4.38
C TYR A 44 11.90 -12.73 3.49
N THR A 45 11.23 -11.61 3.73
CA THR A 45 10.11 -11.10 2.94
C THR A 45 10.33 -9.64 2.56
N THR A 46 9.66 -9.20 1.48
CA THR A 46 9.71 -7.81 1.03
C THR A 46 9.24 -6.85 2.13
N LYS A 47 8.18 -7.19 2.87
CA LYS A 47 7.70 -6.41 4.02
C LYS A 47 8.78 -6.25 5.11
N GLN A 48 9.46 -7.33 5.45
CA GLN A 48 10.58 -7.26 6.41
C GLN A 48 11.71 -6.35 5.88
N ALA A 49 12.01 -6.42 4.59
CA ALA A 49 12.99 -5.55 3.97
C ALA A 49 12.57 -4.07 4.05
N VAL A 50 11.28 -3.75 3.80
CA VAL A 50 10.74 -2.39 4.02
C VAL A 50 11.02 -1.93 5.45
N PHE A 51 10.69 -2.74 6.46
CA PHE A 51 10.90 -2.37 7.86
C PHE A 51 12.39 -2.23 8.23
N GLN A 52 13.27 -3.03 7.65
CA GLN A 52 14.73 -2.93 7.88
C GLN A 52 15.34 -1.67 7.25
N GLN A 53 14.71 -1.11 6.22
CA GLN A 53 15.16 0.15 5.60
C GLN A 53 14.91 1.39 6.47
N LEU A 54 13.97 1.35 7.42
CA LEU A 54 13.50 2.55 8.13
C LEU A 54 14.63 3.31 8.84
N PRO A 55 15.55 2.67 9.59
CA PRO A 55 16.65 3.40 10.20
C PRO A 55 17.55 4.13 9.20
N ARG A 56 17.77 3.53 8.02
CA ARG A 56 18.56 4.16 6.95
C ARG A 56 17.84 5.37 6.37
N LEU A 57 16.53 5.29 6.17
CA LEU A 57 15.73 6.41 5.67
C LEU A 57 15.72 7.58 6.66
N VAL A 58 15.60 7.31 7.96
CA VAL A 58 15.70 8.34 9.01
C VAL A 58 17.08 8.99 8.97
N LYS A 59 18.15 8.22 8.78
CA LYS A 59 19.50 8.80 8.64
C LYS A 59 19.63 9.73 7.41
N LEU A 60 18.95 9.41 6.30
CA LEU A 60 18.89 10.31 5.13
C LEU A 60 18.11 11.59 5.44
N LEU A 61 17.08 11.51 6.29
CA LEU A 61 16.33 12.66 6.80
C LEU A 61 17.25 13.54 7.68
N GLU A 62 17.98 12.95 8.63
CA GLU A 62 18.96 13.64 9.50
C GLU A 62 20.02 14.40 8.70
N THR A 63 20.49 13.83 7.59
CA THR A 63 21.51 14.45 6.73
C THR A 63 20.93 15.43 5.70
N GLY A 64 19.62 15.67 5.70
CA GLY A 64 18.94 16.58 4.78
C GLY A 64 18.89 16.09 3.33
N GLN A 65 19.20 14.82 3.06
CA GLN A 65 19.11 14.24 1.72
C GLN A 65 17.65 13.94 1.34
N VAL A 66 16.85 13.59 2.33
CA VAL A 66 15.41 13.32 2.23
C VAL A 66 14.66 14.32 3.10
N SER A 67 13.50 14.80 2.65
CA SER A 67 12.65 15.72 3.42
C SER A 67 11.36 15.07 3.93
N HIS A 68 10.85 14.04 3.25
CA HIS A 68 9.62 13.35 3.59
C HIS A 68 9.81 11.84 3.42
N ILE A 69 9.24 11.07 4.31
CA ILE A 69 9.26 9.60 4.24
C ILE A 69 7.83 9.08 4.30
N GLY A 70 7.48 8.22 3.35
CA GLY A 70 6.25 7.44 3.34
C GLY A 70 6.56 5.95 3.28
N ILE A 71 5.70 5.15 3.90
CA ILE A 71 5.77 3.69 3.96
C ILE A 71 4.44 3.15 3.48
N LEU A 72 4.45 2.30 2.46
CA LEU A 72 3.26 1.61 1.98
C LEU A 72 3.52 0.12 2.00
N VAL A 73 2.71 -0.63 2.74
CA VAL A 73 2.81 -2.08 2.89
C VAL A 73 1.42 -2.72 2.90
N ASP A 74 1.35 -3.98 2.48
CA ASP A 74 0.12 -4.76 2.52
C ASP A 74 -0.23 -5.16 3.96
N MET A 75 -1.52 -5.24 4.27
CA MET A 75 -1.96 -5.78 5.56
C MET A 75 -1.90 -7.30 5.58
N ASP A 76 -1.87 -7.93 4.40
CA ASP A 76 -1.97 -9.38 4.19
C ASP A 76 -3.29 -9.99 4.70
N PHE A 77 -3.60 -11.20 4.22
CA PHE A 77 -4.60 -12.06 4.83
C PHE A 77 -3.92 -13.04 5.79
N THR A 78 -4.43 -13.19 6.99
CA THR A 78 -3.84 -14.09 7.99
C THR A 78 -4.91 -14.70 8.88
N ASP A 79 -4.67 -15.91 9.34
CA ASP A 79 -5.47 -16.53 10.41
C ASP A 79 -5.13 -15.98 11.81
N LYS A 80 -4.12 -15.10 11.88
CA LYS A 80 -3.69 -14.47 13.13
C LYS A 80 -4.51 -13.22 13.38
N THR A 81 -5.03 -13.08 14.58
CA THR A 81 -5.72 -11.88 15.03
C THR A 81 -4.77 -10.68 15.03
N ASP A 82 -5.27 -9.54 14.53
CA ASP A 82 -4.64 -8.23 14.68
C ASP A 82 -3.31 -8.01 13.95
N ILE A 83 -3.27 -8.34 12.63
CA ILE A 83 -2.13 -8.08 11.75
C ILE A 83 -1.78 -6.58 11.68
N LYS A 84 -2.77 -5.71 11.80
CA LYS A 84 -2.56 -4.25 11.84
C LYS A 84 -1.65 -3.85 12.99
N THR A 85 -1.99 -4.27 14.21
CA THR A 85 -1.16 -4.00 15.40
C THR A 85 0.23 -4.60 15.26
N GLN A 86 0.36 -5.78 14.66
CA GLN A 86 1.67 -6.38 14.42
C GLN A 86 2.53 -5.55 13.47
N ASN A 87 1.96 -5.09 12.35
CA ASN A 87 2.68 -4.23 11.40
C ASN A 87 3.10 -2.91 12.06
N LEU A 88 2.17 -2.24 12.74
CA LEU A 88 2.47 -0.97 13.43
C LEU A 88 3.49 -1.15 14.55
N ARG A 89 3.45 -2.26 15.29
CA ARG A 89 4.45 -2.58 16.30
C ARG A 89 5.84 -2.73 15.68
N GLN A 90 5.97 -3.49 14.57
CA GLN A 90 7.25 -3.67 13.89
C GLN A 90 7.81 -2.35 13.36
N ILE A 91 6.97 -1.44 12.89
CA ILE A 91 7.38 -0.09 12.49
C ILE A 91 7.81 0.72 13.72
N SER A 92 7.03 0.69 14.80
CA SER A 92 7.34 1.39 16.05
C SER A 92 8.67 0.92 16.66
N GLU A 93 8.93 -0.39 16.68
CA GLU A 93 10.19 -0.96 17.19
C GLU A 93 11.44 -0.41 16.48
N ARG A 94 11.30 0.07 15.25
CA ARG A 94 12.39 0.65 14.46
C ARG A 94 12.45 2.17 14.51
N LEU A 95 11.32 2.82 14.65
CA LEU A 95 11.22 4.28 14.63
C LEU A 95 11.32 4.90 16.04
N ASN A 96 10.80 4.25 17.09
CA ASN A 96 10.84 4.80 18.46
C ASN A 96 12.27 5.01 18.98
N PRO A 97 13.25 4.11 18.75
CA PRO A 97 14.63 4.37 19.15
C PRO A 97 15.28 5.59 18.46
N LEU A 98 14.69 6.06 17.35
CA LEU A 98 15.12 7.21 16.57
C LEU A 98 14.28 8.47 16.89
N GLY A 99 13.49 8.44 17.96
CA GLY A 99 12.67 9.55 18.43
C GLY A 99 11.36 9.77 17.69
N PHE A 100 10.99 8.90 16.74
CA PHE A 100 9.70 8.98 16.05
C PHE A 100 8.65 8.13 16.77
N HIS A 101 7.58 8.76 17.24
CA HIS A 101 6.50 8.10 17.97
C HIS A 101 5.17 8.19 17.21
N GLN A 102 4.39 7.12 17.26
CA GLN A 102 3.10 7.09 16.60
C GLN A 102 2.16 8.15 17.19
N ARG A 103 1.62 9.01 16.32
CA ARG A 103 0.59 10.00 16.69
C ARG A 103 -0.68 9.27 17.15
N GLN A 104 -1.25 9.68 18.26
CA GLN A 104 -2.59 9.23 18.65
C GLN A 104 -3.64 9.86 17.74
N GLN A 105 -4.45 9.03 17.08
CA GLN A 105 -5.48 9.49 16.16
C GLN A 105 -6.82 8.86 16.50
N GLN A 106 -7.89 9.63 16.40
CA GLN A 106 -9.26 9.11 16.56
C GLN A 106 -9.74 8.33 15.32
N ASN A 107 -9.19 8.62 14.15
CA ASN A 107 -9.56 7.98 12.89
C ASN A 107 -8.31 7.62 12.08
N ASN A 108 -8.13 6.34 11.80
CA ASN A 108 -7.00 5.79 11.07
C ASN A 108 -7.22 5.73 9.55
N ASN A 109 -8.38 6.16 9.04
CA ASN A 109 -8.70 6.09 7.60
C ASN A 109 -7.74 6.91 6.74
N SER A 110 -7.09 7.93 7.32
CA SER A 110 -6.15 8.82 6.63
C SER A 110 -4.68 8.39 6.74
N GLY A 111 -4.42 7.15 7.15
CA GLY A 111 -3.07 6.63 7.39
C GLY A 111 -2.61 6.77 8.84
N PHE A 112 -1.41 6.29 9.12
CA PHE A 112 -0.75 6.46 10.42
C PHE A 112 0.44 7.40 10.26
N TYR A 113 0.76 8.14 11.30
CA TYR A 113 1.85 9.10 11.28
C TYR A 113 2.75 8.91 12.50
N PHE A 114 4.05 8.95 12.27
CA PHE A 114 5.07 8.92 13.32
C PHE A 114 5.77 10.28 13.35
N GLU A 115 5.76 10.91 14.51
CA GLU A 115 6.26 12.26 14.73
C GLU A 115 7.50 12.25 15.60
N ASN A 116 8.40 13.20 15.31
CA ASN A 116 9.53 13.55 16.14
C ASN A 116 9.61 15.09 16.17
N SER A 117 9.72 15.68 17.36
CA SER A 117 9.74 17.14 17.57
C SER A 117 10.91 17.85 16.85
N ASP A 118 11.95 17.13 16.47
CA ASP A 118 13.11 17.68 15.79
C ASP A 118 12.90 17.84 14.27
N TYR A 119 11.75 17.38 13.75
CA TYR A 119 11.43 17.41 12.32
C TYR A 119 10.03 17.96 12.06
N ASP A 120 9.90 18.79 11.02
CA ASP A 120 8.61 19.39 10.64
C ASP A 120 7.62 18.38 10.05
N ASN A 121 8.14 17.35 9.35
CA ASN A 121 7.33 16.41 8.61
C ASN A 121 7.27 15.05 9.33
N PRO A 122 6.06 14.50 9.54
CA PRO A 122 5.90 13.15 10.07
C PRO A 122 6.28 12.09 9.03
N ILE A 123 6.63 10.91 9.48
CA ILE A 123 6.71 9.72 8.64
C ILE A 123 5.30 9.17 8.46
N GLY A 124 4.80 9.16 7.22
CA GLY A 124 3.47 8.64 6.88
C GLY A 124 3.48 7.14 6.60
N VAL A 125 2.52 6.41 7.14
CA VAL A 125 2.35 4.96 6.91
C VAL A 125 0.97 4.69 6.35
N TRP A 126 0.90 3.91 5.27
CA TRP A 126 -0.33 3.36 4.72
C TRP A 126 -0.27 1.84 4.73
N LEU A 127 -1.26 1.23 5.34
CA LEU A 127 -1.46 -0.22 5.32
C LEU A 127 -2.57 -0.54 4.31
N MET A 128 -2.21 -1.21 3.20
CA MET A 128 -3.20 -1.64 2.20
C MET A 128 -4.17 -2.67 2.80
N PRO A 129 -5.46 -2.64 2.42
CA PRO A 129 -6.06 -1.73 1.45
C PRO A 129 -6.45 -0.35 2.03
N ASN A 130 -6.82 -0.22 3.30
CA ASN A 130 -7.49 0.97 3.83
C ASN A 130 -7.14 1.28 5.29
N ASN A 131 -6.03 0.79 5.79
CA ASN A 131 -5.56 0.93 7.18
C ASN A 131 -6.41 0.19 8.24
N GLN A 132 -7.40 -0.61 7.83
CA GLN A 132 -8.33 -1.30 8.73
C GLN A 132 -8.48 -2.78 8.38
N ASP A 133 -8.80 -3.08 7.12
CA ASP A 133 -9.10 -4.42 6.65
C ASP A 133 -7.86 -5.14 6.16
N GLU A 134 -7.85 -6.46 6.25
CA GLU A 134 -6.84 -7.31 5.65
C GLU A 134 -6.90 -7.25 4.12
N GLY A 135 -5.75 -7.41 3.47
CA GLY A 135 -5.68 -7.47 2.01
C GLY A 135 -4.44 -6.79 1.43
N TYR A 136 -4.54 -6.51 0.15
CA TYR A 136 -3.47 -6.07 -0.72
C TYR A 136 -3.93 -4.90 -1.59
N LEU A 137 -3.08 -4.46 -2.52
CA LEU A 137 -3.42 -3.47 -3.53
C LEU A 137 -4.62 -3.91 -4.39
N GLU A 138 -4.74 -5.19 -4.75
CA GLU A 138 -5.89 -5.73 -5.47
C GLU A 138 -7.20 -5.57 -4.68
N THR A 139 -7.16 -5.76 -3.37
CA THR A 139 -8.30 -5.53 -2.48
C THR A 139 -8.70 -4.05 -2.46
N TRP A 140 -7.71 -3.14 -2.46
CA TRP A 140 -7.97 -1.70 -2.59
C TRP A 140 -8.69 -1.35 -3.90
N VAL A 141 -8.24 -1.92 -5.03
CA VAL A 141 -8.88 -1.73 -6.34
C VAL A 141 -10.34 -2.19 -6.31
N LYS A 142 -10.61 -3.36 -5.71
CA LYS A 142 -11.97 -3.87 -5.52
C LYS A 142 -12.85 -2.92 -4.71
N MET A 143 -12.34 -2.41 -3.59
CA MET A 143 -13.06 -1.49 -2.71
C MET A 143 -13.35 -0.15 -3.38
N ALA A 144 -12.44 0.33 -4.22
CA ALA A 144 -12.56 1.61 -4.90
C ALA A 144 -13.33 1.55 -6.24
N MET A 145 -13.72 0.36 -6.69
CA MET A 145 -14.39 0.11 -7.96
C MET A 145 -15.67 0.93 -8.10
N SER A 146 -15.90 1.46 -9.31
CA SER A 146 -17.12 2.21 -9.63
C SER A 146 -18.34 1.29 -9.71
N SER A 147 -19.54 1.86 -9.45
CA SER A 147 -20.78 1.09 -9.36
C SER A 147 -21.19 0.40 -10.68
N ASP A 148 -20.85 0.99 -11.81
CA ASP A 148 -21.09 0.40 -13.14
C ASP A 148 -20.27 -0.87 -13.40
N GLN A 149 -19.14 -1.03 -12.72
CA GLN A 149 -18.28 -2.22 -12.80
C GLN A 149 -18.75 -3.37 -11.90
N GLN A 150 -19.60 -3.11 -10.90
CA GLN A 150 -19.98 -4.09 -9.88
C GLN A 150 -20.64 -5.34 -10.46
N SER A 151 -21.58 -5.16 -11.43
CA SER A 151 -22.28 -6.29 -12.05
C SER A 151 -21.32 -7.21 -12.81
N HIS A 152 -20.40 -6.64 -13.56
CA HIS A 152 -19.37 -7.38 -14.28
C HIS A 152 -18.43 -8.09 -13.31
N PHE A 153 -17.97 -7.39 -12.28
CA PHE A 153 -17.09 -7.98 -11.28
C PHE A 153 -17.74 -9.14 -10.53
N THR A 154 -19.03 -9.04 -10.19
CA THR A 154 -19.79 -10.12 -9.55
C THR A 154 -19.83 -11.40 -10.41
N GLN A 155 -19.95 -11.28 -11.74
CA GLN A 155 -19.87 -12.44 -12.64
C GLN A 155 -18.49 -13.09 -12.58
N ILE A 156 -17.41 -12.30 -12.53
CA ILE A 156 -16.05 -12.80 -12.37
C ILE A 156 -15.86 -13.48 -11.02
N GLU A 157 -16.35 -12.89 -9.92
CA GLU A 157 -16.30 -13.51 -8.60
C GLU A 157 -16.97 -14.89 -8.59
N ASN A 158 -18.16 -14.99 -9.16
CA ASN A 158 -18.90 -16.26 -9.27
C ASN A 158 -18.13 -17.29 -10.12
N PHE A 159 -17.54 -16.87 -11.22
CA PHE A 159 -16.70 -17.75 -12.05
C PHE A 159 -15.49 -18.26 -11.27
N ILE A 160 -14.68 -17.37 -10.67
CA ILE A 160 -13.50 -17.78 -9.88
C ILE A 160 -13.92 -18.70 -8.71
N GLN A 161 -15.02 -18.39 -8.04
CA GLN A 161 -15.54 -19.23 -6.95
C GLN A 161 -15.92 -20.64 -7.44
N SER A 162 -16.48 -20.75 -8.65
CA SER A 162 -16.88 -22.05 -9.23
C SER A 162 -15.71 -22.97 -9.53
N LEU A 163 -14.49 -22.44 -9.71
CA LEU A 163 -13.28 -23.23 -9.92
C LEU A 163 -12.88 -24.03 -8.67
N GLY A 164 -13.31 -23.58 -7.49
CA GLY A 164 -12.94 -24.18 -6.21
C GLY A 164 -11.52 -23.88 -5.77
N THR A 165 -11.24 -24.14 -4.50
CA THR A 165 -9.96 -23.78 -3.88
C THR A 165 -8.77 -24.63 -4.33
N SER A 166 -9.03 -25.85 -4.87
CA SER A 166 -8.00 -26.79 -5.29
C SER A 166 -7.13 -26.28 -6.47
N HIS A 167 -7.63 -25.31 -7.24
CA HIS A 167 -6.87 -24.67 -8.31
C HIS A 167 -5.82 -23.66 -7.82
N PHE A 168 -5.84 -23.29 -6.54
CA PHE A 168 -5.02 -22.21 -6.00
C PHE A 168 -4.08 -22.73 -4.91
N LYS A 169 -2.78 -22.45 -5.03
CA LYS A 169 -1.77 -22.87 -4.04
C LYS A 169 -2.02 -22.21 -2.67
N ASN A 170 -2.40 -20.93 -2.67
CA ASN A 170 -2.80 -20.16 -1.48
C ASN A 170 -4.18 -19.55 -1.78
N PRO A 171 -5.29 -20.28 -1.49
CA PRO A 171 -6.62 -19.90 -1.99
C PRO A 171 -7.03 -18.46 -1.64
N VAL A 172 -6.80 -18.02 -0.42
CA VAL A 172 -7.21 -16.67 0.02
C VAL A 172 -6.58 -15.58 -0.84
N THR A 173 -5.25 -15.55 -0.91
CA THR A 173 -4.50 -14.57 -1.70
C THR A 173 -4.68 -14.75 -3.20
N ALA A 174 -4.56 -15.98 -3.69
CA ALA A 174 -4.56 -16.27 -5.11
C ALA A 174 -5.92 -16.02 -5.76
N MET A 175 -7.02 -16.33 -5.06
CA MET A 175 -8.36 -16.08 -5.57
C MET A 175 -8.68 -14.58 -5.67
N ASP A 176 -8.23 -13.78 -4.71
CA ASP A 176 -8.46 -12.33 -4.76
C ASP A 176 -7.73 -11.70 -5.96
N LYS A 177 -6.46 -12.07 -6.15
CA LYS A 177 -5.69 -11.68 -7.34
C LYS A 177 -6.33 -12.18 -8.64
N ALA A 178 -6.76 -13.44 -8.68
CA ALA A 178 -7.42 -14.02 -9.85
C ALA A 178 -8.69 -13.26 -10.23
N ARG A 179 -9.51 -12.84 -9.27
CA ARG A 179 -10.72 -12.02 -9.52
C ARG A 179 -10.36 -10.71 -10.22
N ILE A 180 -9.42 -9.95 -9.65
CA ILE A 180 -9.02 -8.64 -10.19
C ILE A 180 -8.38 -8.78 -11.57
N PHE A 181 -7.43 -9.71 -11.77
CA PHE A 181 -6.77 -9.85 -13.07
C PHE A 181 -7.72 -10.43 -14.14
N THR A 182 -8.64 -11.32 -13.79
CA THR A 182 -9.68 -11.78 -14.72
C THR A 182 -10.61 -10.62 -15.10
N TRP A 183 -11.04 -9.82 -14.14
CA TRP A 183 -11.85 -8.63 -14.40
C TRP A 183 -11.14 -7.64 -15.33
N LEU A 184 -9.86 -7.34 -15.10
CA LEU A 184 -9.08 -6.49 -16.00
C LEU A 184 -8.90 -7.08 -17.39
N SER A 185 -8.74 -8.41 -17.49
CA SER A 185 -8.57 -9.12 -18.77
C SER A 185 -9.86 -9.19 -19.59
N THR A 186 -11.01 -8.97 -18.96
CA THR A 186 -12.34 -8.98 -19.62
C THR A 186 -12.90 -7.58 -19.90
N GLN A 187 -12.10 -6.53 -19.70
CA GLN A 187 -12.48 -5.17 -20.07
C GLN A 187 -12.43 -4.95 -21.60
N THR A 188 -13.03 -3.86 -22.07
CA THR A 188 -13.00 -3.47 -23.49
C THR A 188 -11.57 -3.37 -24.05
N LYS A 189 -10.61 -3.01 -23.18
CA LYS A 189 -9.17 -3.08 -23.44
C LYS A 189 -8.53 -4.05 -22.45
N PRO A 190 -8.45 -5.35 -22.79
CA PRO A 190 -7.90 -6.36 -21.91
C PRO A 190 -6.48 -6.05 -21.45
N THR A 191 -6.21 -6.21 -20.15
CA THR A 191 -4.89 -5.94 -19.58
C THR A 191 -4.66 -6.77 -18.32
N GLN A 192 -3.40 -6.94 -17.95
CA GLN A 192 -2.95 -7.42 -16.63
C GLN A 192 -2.21 -6.32 -15.85
N ASP A 193 -2.18 -5.11 -16.38
CA ASP A 193 -1.61 -3.94 -15.70
C ASP A 193 -2.62 -3.37 -14.71
N LEU A 194 -2.36 -3.57 -13.41
CA LEU A 194 -3.23 -3.11 -12.34
C LEU A 194 -3.43 -1.58 -12.35
N SER A 195 -2.48 -0.83 -12.88
CA SER A 195 -2.59 0.63 -12.99
C SER A 195 -3.74 1.09 -13.90
N LYS A 196 -4.19 0.22 -14.83
CA LYS A 196 -5.33 0.51 -15.71
C LYS A 196 -6.67 0.45 -14.99
N SER A 197 -6.73 -0.15 -13.80
CA SER A 197 -7.92 -0.11 -12.96
C SER A 197 -8.31 1.32 -12.57
N LEU A 198 -7.37 2.26 -12.55
CA LEU A 198 -7.63 3.66 -12.18
C LEU A 198 -8.69 4.33 -13.09
N GLU A 199 -8.85 3.88 -14.33
CA GLU A 199 -9.89 4.34 -15.24
C GLU A 199 -11.30 3.80 -14.90
N LEU A 200 -11.37 2.76 -14.02
CA LEU A 200 -12.57 2.00 -13.67
C LEU A 200 -12.96 2.17 -12.19
N ILE A 201 -12.30 3.09 -11.51
CA ILE A 201 -12.47 3.39 -10.09
C ILE A 201 -13.33 4.63 -9.91
N ALA A 202 -14.15 4.68 -8.86
CA ALA A 202 -14.91 5.83 -8.48
C ALA A 202 -14.04 6.82 -7.69
N ALA A 203 -13.69 7.94 -8.32
CA ALA A 203 -12.86 8.97 -7.67
C ALA A 203 -13.52 9.59 -6.41
N ASN A 204 -14.82 9.51 -6.24
CA ASN A 204 -15.55 9.93 -5.05
C ASN A 204 -15.66 8.84 -3.97
N ASN A 205 -15.11 7.66 -4.20
CA ASN A 205 -15.10 6.58 -3.23
C ASN A 205 -14.25 6.95 -2.00
N PRO A 206 -14.74 6.71 -0.77
CA PRO A 206 -14.00 7.07 0.45
C PRO A 206 -12.62 6.43 0.55
N VAL A 207 -12.45 5.16 0.13
CA VAL A 207 -11.16 4.46 0.15
C VAL A 207 -10.16 5.16 -0.78
N TYR A 208 -10.62 5.57 -1.98
CA TYR A 208 -9.82 6.32 -2.93
C TYR A 208 -9.42 7.69 -2.37
N GLN A 209 -10.37 8.44 -1.82
CA GLN A 209 -10.12 9.77 -1.28
C GLN A 209 -9.21 9.75 -0.05
N ASN A 210 -9.35 8.77 0.83
CA ASN A 210 -8.49 8.59 2.00
C ASN A 210 -7.03 8.30 1.57
N PHE A 211 -6.84 7.46 0.57
CA PHE A 211 -5.52 7.15 0.03
C PHE A 211 -4.86 8.39 -0.62
N LYS A 212 -5.62 9.12 -1.44
CA LYS A 212 -5.18 10.38 -2.02
C LYS A 212 -4.80 11.40 -0.94
N HIS A 213 -5.63 11.54 0.08
CA HIS A 213 -5.38 12.44 1.21
C HIS A 213 -4.10 12.07 1.95
N TRP A 214 -3.88 10.79 2.23
CA TRP A 214 -2.64 10.32 2.85
C TRP A 214 -1.39 10.69 2.03
N LEU A 215 -1.41 10.46 0.71
CA LEU A 215 -0.30 10.85 -0.17
C LEU A 215 -0.02 12.35 -0.12
N VAL A 216 -1.07 13.16 -0.17
CA VAL A 216 -0.94 14.63 -0.12
C VAL A 216 -0.40 15.07 1.25
N THR A 217 -0.97 14.57 2.35
CA THR A 217 -0.56 14.94 3.72
C THR A 217 0.87 14.51 4.04
N THR A 218 1.29 13.34 3.52
CA THR A 218 2.66 12.83 3.76
C THR A 218 3.70 13.59 2.96
N PHE A 219 3.33 14.11 1.75
CA PHE A 219 4.32 14.58 0.79
C PHE A 219 4.12 16.02 0.30
N GLN A 220 3.19 16.78 0.81
CA GLN A 220 3.07 18.22 0.56
C GLN A 220 3.69 19.02 1.68
#